data_c8496246fa5aade60144e9d1d2fc84ef
#
_entry.id   c8496246fa5aade60144e9d1d2fc84ef
#
_cell.length_a   1.000
_cell.length_b   1.000
_cell.length_c   1.000
_cell.angle_alpha   90.00
_cell.angle_beta   90.00
_cell.angle_gamma   90.00
#
_symmetry.space_group_name_H-M   'P 1'
#
loop_
_entity.id
_entity.type
_entity.pdbx_description
1 polymer ?
#
loop_
_entity_poly.entity_id
_entity_poly.type
_entity_poly.pdbx_seq_one_letter_code
_entity_poly.pdbx_strand_id
1 'polypeptide(L)'
;MLVIGGCKDSDIRKYIESKDVPKILVSYDSFSKVVECIDDKSEWRIVVDEFQYLLADSSFKSETELRFMECLKQFNYVTYLSATPILDKYISQIDFFKDIPYYYMTWQEVEKVKVIRQRTARPIDAAVEIVNSYRQGIYPCIEKEGVKMYSKECVIFLNSVTNILDIIKKTGLSPDDVNIIVGNSAENDAQISKLGDGFIRGRIPLKEEKNKMFTFCTSTAFAGCDFYSNCATSFVISDGKRVNTTIDISTDLVQIAGRQRLKENPFRKHLVFIYNKSSIEKSKEEFEYELQ
;
A
#
# COMPACT_ATOMS: atom_id res chain seq x y z
N MET A 1 -8.37 21.78 -6.86
CA MET A 1 -9.63 21.02 -6.71
C MET A 1 -9.31 19.55 -6.53
N LEU A 2 -10.03 18.82 -5.70
CA LEU A 2 -9.97 17.36 -5.63
C LEU A 2 -11.14 16.77 -6.43
N VAL A 3 -10.84 15.88 -7.38
CA VAL A 3 -11.83 15.17 -8.21
C VAL A 3 -11.73 13.68 -7.95
N ILE A 4 -12.78 13.13 -7.36
CA ILE A 4 -12.97 11.70 -7.09
C ILE A 4 -14.37 11.29 -7.56
N GLY A 5 -14.72 10.02 -7.45
CA GLY A 5 -16.06 9.55 -7.84
C GLY A 5 -17.18 10.46 -7.27
N GLY A 6 -18.16 10.80 -8.11
CA GLY A 6 -19.30 11.64 -7.74
C GLY A 6 -19.17 13.15 -8.03
N CYS A 7 -17.98 13.67 -8.36
CA CYS A 7 -17.85 15.06 -8.83
C CYS A 7 -18.63 15.28 -10.14
N LYS A 8 -19.30 16.44 -10.27
CA LYS A 8 -20.03 16.80 -11.49
C LYS A 8 -19.11 17.53 -12.49
N ASP A 9 -19.30 17.28 -13.77
CA ASP A 9 -18.52 17.94 -14.84
C ASP A 9 -18.69 19.47 -14.82
N SER A 10 -19.90 19.94 -14.51
CA SER A 10 -20.17 21.36 -14.34
C SER A 10 -19.31 22.05 -13.28
N ASP A 11 -19.02 21.33 -12.18
CA ASP A 11 -18.21 21.88 -11.09
C ASP A 11 -16.72 21.91 -11.50
N ILE A 12 -16.28 20.90 -12.25
CA ILE A 12 -14.91 20.85 -12.80
C ILE A 12 -14.69 22.00 -13.79
N ARG A 13 -15.59 22.18 -14.78
CA ARG A 13 -15.52 23.27 -15.76
C ARG A 13 -15.52 24.63 -15.07
N LYS A 14 -16.46 24.87 -14.17
CA LYS A 14 -16.55 26.12 -13.40
C LYS A 14 -15.26 26.42 -12.62
N TYR A 15 -14.64 25.38 -12.03
CA TYR A 15 -13.37 25.55 -11.33
C TYR A 15 -12.24 25.93 -12.29
N ILE A 16 -12.13 25.24 -13.44
CA ILE A 16 -11.12 25.53 -14.46
C ILE A 16 -11.25 26.98 -14.94
N GLU A 17 -12.47 27.44 -15.31
CA GLU A 17 -12.76 28.78 -15.77
C GLU A 17 -12.50 29.86 -14.73
N SER A 18 -12.62 29.54 -13.44
CA SER A 18 -12.45 30.48 -12.33
C SER A 18 -11.00 30.74 -11.93
N LYS A 19 -10.03 30.10 -12.57
CA LYS A 19 -8.60 30.14 -12.17
C LYS A 19 -7.69 30.42 -13.34
N ASP A 20 -6.75 31.34 -13.17
CA ASP A 20 -5.69 31.59 -14.15
C ASP A 20 -4.78 30.36 -14.32
N VAL A 21 -4.48 29.64 -13.21
CA VAL A 21 -3.70 28.41 -13.19
C VAL A 21 -4.45 27.37 -12.35
N PRO A 22 -5.37 26.62 -12.96
CA PRO A 22 -6.13 25.60 -12.25
C PRO A 22 -5.22 24.43 -11.84
N LYS A 23 -5.37 23.96 -10.57
CA LYS A 23 -4.66 22.79 -10.03
C LYS A 23 -5.68 21.76 -9.61
N ILE A 24 -5.62 20.58 -10.23
CA ILE A 24 -6.56 19.48 -9.99
C ILE A 24 -5.78 18.26 -9.48
N LEU A 25 -6.22 17.70 -8.35
CA LEU A 25 -5.82 16.39 -7.89
C LEU A 25 -6.96 15.43 -8.24
N VAL A 26 -6.64 14.35 -8.93
CA VAL A 26 -7.64 13.42 -9.45
C VAL A 26 -7.18 11.98 -9.33
N SER A 27 -8.09 11.05 -9.02
CA SER A 27 -7.80 9.61 -9.07
C SER A 27 -7.74 9.12 -10.52
N TYR A 28 -7.00 8.05 -10.77
CA TYR A 28 -6.88 7.45 -12.12
C TYR A 28 -8.25 7.15 -12.74
N ASP A 29 -9.17 6.57 -11.95
CA ASP A 29 -10.53 6.25 -12.40
C ASP A 29 -11.35 7.48 -12.85
N SER A 30 -11.05 8.65 -12.27
CA SER A 30 -11.79 9.89 -12.55
C SER A 30 -11.08 10.80 -13.56
N PHE A 31 -9.87 10.43 -14.01
CA PHE A 31 -9.05 11.29 -14.87
C PHE A 31 -9.70 11.60 -16.21
N SER A 32 -10.31 10.61 -16.86
CA SER A 32 -11.00 10.80 -18.16
C SER A 32 -12.07 11.89 -18.08
N LYS A 33 -12.78 11.96 -16.95
CA LYS A 33 -13.79 12.98 -16.69
C LYS A 33 -13.20 14.41 -16.65
N VAL A 34 -12.02 14.55 -16.05
CA VAL A 34 -11.31 15.84 -16.04
C VAL A 34 -10.85 16.20 -17.45
N VAL A 35 -10.33 15.24 -18.20
CA VAL A 35 -9.87 15.42 -19.58
C VAL A 35 -10.99 15.91 -20.50
N GLU A 36 -12.21 15.40 -20.33
CA GLU A 36 -13.40 15.81 -21.06
C GLU A 36 -13.89 17.25 -20.71
N CYS A 37 -13.43 17.77 -19.56
CA CYS A 37 -13.74 19.14 -19.14
C CYS A 37 -12.69 20.17 -19.57
N ILE A 38 -11.57 19.75 -20.18
CA ILE A 38 -10.48 20.61 -20.65
C ILE A 38 -10.59 20.79 -22.16
N ASP A 39 -10.85 22.01 -22.61
CA ASP A 39 -10.97 22.31 -24.04
C ASP A 39 -9.59 22.38 -24.70
N ASP A 40 -8.66 23.18 -24.20
CA ASP A 40 -7.28 23.25 -24.67
C ASP A 40 -6.32 22.54 -23.67
N LYS A 41 -5.68 21.48 -24.14
CA LYS A 41 -4.79 20.64 -23.38
C LYS A 41 -3.31 20.99 -23.56
N SER A 42 -2.99 21.91 -24.47
CA SER A 42 -1.62 22.19 -24.90
C SER A 42 -0.71 22.68 -23.78
N GLU A 43 -1.24 23.48 -22.86
CA GLU A 43 -0.48 24.09 -21.75
C GLU A 43 -0.58 23.28 -20.42
N TRP A 44 -1.40 22.24 -20.39
CA TRP A 44 -1.56 21.45 -19.18
C TRP A 44 -0.34 20.56 -18.93
N ARG A 45 0.08 20.53 -17.68
CA ARG A 45 1.15 19.65 -17.19
C ARG A 45 0.56 18.60 -16.28
N ILE A 46 0.72 17.35 -16.66
CA ILE A 46 0.21 16.21 -15.92
C ILE A 46 1.35 15.58 -15.12
N VAL A 47 1.11 15.34 -13.84
CA VAL A 47 2.02 14.57 -12.95
C VAL A 47 1.28 13.31 -12.55
N VAL A 48 1.81 12.16 -12.93
CA VAL A 48 1.30 10.83 -12.60
C VAL A 48 2.14 10.31 -11.43
N ASP A 49 1.55 10.27 -10.25
CA ASP A 49 2.22 9.76 -9.05
C ASP A 49 2.00 8.24 -8.92
N GLU A 50 3.00 7.54 -8.39
CA GLU A 50 2.99 6.08 -8.20
C GLU A 50 2.66 5.31 -9.50
N PHE A 51 3.26 5.72 -10.63
CA PHE A 51 2.95 5.16 -11.95
C PHE A 51 3.18 3.65 -12.07
N GLN A 52 3.97 3.04 -11.19
CA GLN A 52 4.16 1.58 -11.17
C GLN A 52 2.85 0.81 -10.94
N TYR A 53 1.83 1.43 -10.35
CA TYR A 53 0.50 0.80 -10.22
C TYR A 53 -0.21 0.62 -11.55
N LEU A 54 0.11 1.42 -12.55
CA LEU A 54 -0.42 1.21 -13.92
C LEU A 54 0.07 -0.11 -14.54
N LEU A 55 1.17 -0.66 -14.02
CA LEU A 55 1.78 -1.87 -14.54
C LEU A 55 1.53 -3.11 -13.65
N ALA A 56 1.27 -2.89 -12.36
CA ALA A 56 1.09 -3.97 -11.37
C ALA A 56 -0.35 -4.53 -11.34
N ASP A 57 -1.35 -3.71 -11.63
CA ASP A 57 -2.78 -4.04 -11.44
C ASP A 57 -3.47 -4.54 -12.74
N SER A 58 -2.69 -4.89 -13.77
CA SER A 58 -3.17 -5.21 -15.13
C SER A 58 -4.25 -6.30 -15.21
N SER A 59 -4.41 -7.14 -14.17
CA SER A 59 -5.40 -8.22 -14.15
C SER A 59 -6.80 -7.80 -13.69
N PHE A 60 -6.94 -6.70 -12.93
CA PHE A 60 -8.23 -6.29 -12.34
C PHE A 60 -8.80 -4.97 -12.87
N LYS A 61 -7.96 -4.10 -13.44
CA LYS A 61 -8.37 -2.75 -13.90
C LYS A 61 -7.90 -2.41 -15.30
N SER A 62 -7.63 -3.41 -16.13
CA SER A 62 -7.04 -3.24 -17.46
C SER A 62 -7.76 -2.20 -18.34
N GLU A 63 -9.09 -2.12 -18.27
CA GLU A 63 -9.88 -1.15 -19.07
C GLU A 63 -9.70 0.28 -18.52
N THR A 64 -9.72 0.48 -17.22
CA THR A 64 -9.49 1.80 -16.58
C THR A 64 -8.10 2.31 -16.85
N GLU A 65 -7.09 1.45 -16.76
CA GLU A 65 -5.68 1.79 -16.98
C GLU A 65 -5.43 2.12 -18.46
N LEU A 66 -5.94 1.31 -19.37
CA LEU A 66 -5.86 1.59 -20.81
C LEU A 66 -6.51 2.93 -21.15
N ARG A 67 -7.71 3.19 -20.61
CA ARG A 67 -8.40 4.48 -20.80
C ARG A 67 -7.61 5.64 -20.22
N PHE A 68 -7.01 5.46 -19.05
CA PHE A 68 -6.16 6.48 -18.44
C PHE A 68 -4.94 6.78 -19.34
N MET A 69 -4.24 5.77 -19.83
CA MET A 69 -3.09 5.92 -20.71
C MET A 69 -3.48 6.59 -22.06
N GLU A 70 -4.63 6.23 -22.64
CA GLU A 70 -5.15 6.90 -23.83
C GLU A 70 -5.45 8.38 -23.58
N CYS A 71 -5.98 8.72 -22.40
CA CYS A 71 -6.21 10.10 -22.01
C CYS A 71 -4.89 10.88 -21.89
N LEU A 72 -3.82 10.27 -21.35
CA LEU A 72 -2.51 10.91 -21.21
C LEU A 72 -1.89 11.29 -22.57
N LYS A 73 -2.14 10.54 -23.64
CA LYS A 73 -1.63 10.84 -24.98
C LYS A 73 -2.13 12.17 -25.55
N GLN A 74 -3.18 12.74 -24.95
CA GLN A 74 -3.75 14.03 -25.38
C GLN A 74 -2.97 15.24 -24.85
N PHE A 75 -1.96 15.02 -23.96
CA PHE A 75 -1.19 16.08 -23.33
C PHE A 75 0.26 16.07 -23.80
N ASN A 76 0.83 17.26 -24.00
CA ASN A 76 2.22 17.43 -24.41
C ASN A 76 3.21 17.25 -23.27
N TYR A 77 2.79 17.50 -22.03
CA TYR A 77 3.67 17.51 -20.85
C TYR A 77 3.16 16.52 -19.80
N VAL A 78 3.74 15.33 -19.78
CA VAL A 78 3.43 14.28 -18.79
C VAL A 78 4.70 13.87 -18.07
N THR A 79 4.65 13.86 -16.75
CA THR A 79 5.75 13.42 -15.87
C THR A 79 5.26 12.25 -15.01
N TYR A 80 6.01 11.17 -14.99
CA TYR A 80 5.72 9.99 -14.17
C TYR A 80 6.64 9.96 -12.96
N LEU A 81 6.07 9.74 -11.77
CA LEU A 81 6.81 9.65 -10.52
C LEU A 81 6.60 8.27 -9.88
N SER A 82 7.66 7.74 -9.29
CA SER A 82 7.60 6.52 -8.48
C SER A 82 8.69 6.53 -7.40
N ALA A 83 8.33 6.12 -6.20
CA ALA A 83 9.29 5.86 -5.13
C ALA A 83 9.86 4.42 -5.20
N THR A 84 9.20 3.53 -5.95
CA THR A 84 9.64 2.16 -6.20
C THR A 84 9.86 1.98 -7.71
N PRO A 85 11.03 2.36 -8.23
CA PRO A 85 11.28 2.35 -9.65
C PRO A 85 11.24 0.92 -10.21
N ILE A 86 10.58 0.79 -11.35
CA ILE A 86 10.62 -0.44 -12.14
C ILE A 86 12.00 -0.52 -12.81
N LEU A 87 12.57 -1.71 -12.89
CA LEU A 87 13.86 -1.90 -13.55
C LEU A 87 13.80 -1.48 -15.02
N ASP A 88 14.80 -0.74 -15.49
CA ASP A 88 14.89 -0.18 -16.85
C ASP A 88 14.60 -1.21 -17.95
N LYS A 89 15.07 -2.45 -17.75
CA LYS A 89 14.84 -3.54 -18.70
C LYS A 89 13.36 -3.88 -18.92
N TYR A 90 12.50 -3.59 -17.96
CA TYR A 90 11.05 -3.80 -18.09
C TYR A 90 10.35 -2.56 -18.66
N ILE A 91 10.77 -1.36 -18.25
CA ILE A 91 10.24 -0.10 -18.80
C ILE A 91 10.51 -0.01 -20.30
N SER A 92 11.72 -0.38 -20.75
CA SER A 92 12.09 -0.34 -22.18
C SER A 92 11.32 -1.31 -23.07
N GLN A 93 10.66 -2.31 -22.49
CA GLN A 93 9.80 -3.26 -23.21
C GLN A 93 8.37 -2.74 -23.41
N ILE A 94 8.00 -1.68 -22.72
CA ILE A 94 6.67 -1.09 -22.80
C ILE A 94 6.73 0.08 -23.81
N ASP A 95 6.14 -0.09 -24.97
CA ASP A 95 6.18 0.91 -26.06
C ASP A 95 5.78 2.31 -25.61
N PHE A 96 4.87 2.40 -24.65
CA PHE A 96 4.39 3.68 -24.11
C PHE A 96 5.51 4.46 -23.38
N PHE A 97 6.47 3.77 -22.75
CA PHE A 97 7.55 4.40 -21.97
C PHE A 97 8.90 4.42 -22.68
N LYS A 98 9.02 3.78 -23.85
CA LYS A 98 10.27 3.51 -24.54
C LYS A 98 11.14 4.74 -24.80
N ASP A 99 10.50 5.86 -25.15
CA ASP A 99 11.19 7.09 -25.55
C ASP A 99 11.12 8.18 -24.46
N ILE A 100 10.64 7.85 -23.25
CA ILE A 100 10.54 8.80 -22.16
C ILE A 100 11.88 8.88 -21.40
N PRO A 101 12.48 10.08 -21.24
CA PRO A 101 13.69 10.23 -20.44
C PRO A 101 13.49 9.76 -19.02
N TYR A 102 14.41 8.98 -18.49
CA TYR A 102 14.35 8.42 -17.15
C TYR A 102 15.41 9.03 -16.24
N TYR A 103 15.01 9.49 -15.06
CA TYR A 103 15.89 10.15 -14.08
C TYR A 103 15.79 9.45 -12.73
N TYR A 104 16.94 9.01 -12.21
CA TYR A 104 17.06 8.53 -10.84
C TYR A 104 17.42 9.66 -9.91
N MET A 105 16.57 9.90 -8.90
CA MET A 105 16.89 10.81 -7.81
C MET A 105 17.40 9.99 -6.62
N THR A 106 18.65 10.22 -6.24
CA THR A 106 19.28 9.57 -5.09
C THR A 106 19.52 10.58 -3.97
N TRP A 107 19.29 10.17 -2.74
CA TRP A 107 19.54 10.98 -1.55
C TRP A 107 20.85 10.51 -0.90
N GLN A 108 21.67 11.44 -0.44
CA GLN A 108 22.95 11.13 0.24
C GLN A 108 22.71 10.42 1.57
N GLU A 109 21.66 10.81 2.29
CA GLU A 109 21.28 10.19 3.56
C GLU A 109 19.90 9.55 3.42
N VAL A 110 19.87 8.22 3.40
CA VAL A 110 18.63 7.43 3.38
C VAL A 110 18.50 6.71 4.71
N GLU A 111 17.38 6.92 5.40
CA GLU A 111 17.05 6.12 6.56
C GLU A 111 16.75 4.66 6.14
N LYS A 112 17.57 3.74 6.65
CA LYS A 112 17.43 2.31 6.36
C LYS A 112 16.47 1.67 7.35
N VAL A 113 15.53 0.88 6.86
CA VAL A 113 14.67 0.00 7.66
C VAL A 113 15.31 -1.38 7.72
N LYS A 114 15.51 -1.90 8.94
CA LYS A 114 16.01 -3.26 9.16
C LYS A 114 14.86 -4.25 9.01
N VAL A 115 14.93 -5.12 8.02
CA VAL A 115 13.97 -6.19 7.81
C VAL A 115 14.44 -7.46 8.51
N ILE A 116 13.69 -7.90 9.51
CA ILE A 116 13.89 -9.16 10.22
C ILE A 116 13.09 -10.23 9.49
N ARG A 117 13.77 -11.15 8.81
CA ARG A 117 13.14 -12.19 8.01
C ARG A 117 12.88 -13.45 8.84
N GLN A 118 11.65 -13.90 8.87
CA GLN A 118 11.22 -15.11 9.55
C GLN A 118 10.53 -16.06 8.56
N ARG A 119 11.21 -17.14 8.22
CA ARG A 119 10.64 -18.20 7.39
C ARG A 119 9.81 -19.15 8.23
N THR A 120 8.59 -19.46 7.79
CA THR A 120 7.72 -20.45 8.43
C THR A 120 6.89 -21.18 7.38
N ALA A 121 6.48 -22.42 7.64
CA ALA A 121 5.56 -23.14 6.76
C ALA A 121 4.11 -22.61 6.84
N ARG A 122 3.76 -21.86 7.89
CA ARG A 122 2.42 -21.40 8.22
C ARG A 122 2.43 -19.91 8.63
N PRO A 123 2.56 -18.99 7.69
CA PRO A 123 2.63 -17.55 8.00
C PRO A 123 1.41 -17.01 8.75
N ILE A 124 0.21 -17.53 8.46
CA ILE A 124 -1.02 -17.11 9.14
C ILE A 124 -1.05 -17.57 10.62
N ASP A 125 -0.59 -18.78 10.90
CA ASP A 125 -0.49 -19.26 12.30
C ASP A 125 0.55 -18.44 13.07
N ALA A 126 1.65 -18.04 12.45
CA ALA A 126 2.63 -17.13 13.06
C ALA A 126 2.00 -15.75 13.38
N ALA A 127 1.11 -15.24 12.54
CA ALA A 127 0.36 -14.01 12.84
C ALA A 127 -0.57 -14.19 14.05
N VAL A 128 -1.22 -15.36 14.20
CA VAL A 128 -2.01 -15.70 15.40
C VAL A 128 -1.13 -15.73 16.67
N GLU A 129 0.07 -16.31 16.57
CA GLU A 129 1.03 -16.35 17.69
C GLU A 129 1.49 -14.94 18.10
N ILE A 130 1.74 -14.04 17.14
CA ILE A 130 2.07 -12.65 17.43
C ILE A 130 0.94 -11.97 18.20
N VAL A 131 -0.30 -12.08 17.72
CA VAL A 131 -1.47 -11.50 18.41
C VAL A 131 -1.61 -12.04 19.83
N ASN A 132 -1.47 -13.35 20.02
CA ASN A 132 -1.56 -13.97 21.33
C ASN A 132 -0.43 -13.52 22.27
N SER A 133 0.79 -13.34 21.76
CA SER A 133 1.92 -12.80 22.53
C SER A 133 1.61 -11.39 23.03
N TYR A 134 1.11 -10.50 22.18
CA TYR A 134 0.71 -9.15 22.59
C TYR A 134 -0.40 -9.17 23.66
N ARG A 135 -1.40 -10.05 23.53
CA ARG A 135 -2.48 -10.21 24.51
C ARG A 135 -1.97 -10.71 25.88
N GLN A 136 -0.88 -11.46 25.88
CA GLN A 136 -0.21 -11.93 27.09
C GLN A 136 0.78 -10.91 27.67
N GLY A 137 0.89 -9.71 27.06
CA GLY A 137 1.83 -8.69 27.49
C GLY A 137 3.28 -8.94 27.05
N ILE A 138 3.50 -9.89 26.15
CA ILE A 138 4.80 -10.22 25.57
C ILE A 138 4.97 -9.38 24.30
N TYR A 139 5.73 -8.30 24.43
CA TYR A 139 5.91 -7.32 23.34
C TYR A 139 7.33 -7.36 22.78
N PRO A 140 7.53 -7.04 21.49
CA PRO A 140 8.85 -6.72 20.97
C PRO A 140 9.50 -5.63 21.83
N CYS A 141 10.77 -5.83 22.14
CA CYS A 141 11.52 -4.92 22.97
C CYS A 141 12.81 -4.51 22.27
N ILE A 142 13.17 -3.25 22.39
CA ILE A 142 14.48 -2.73 22.03
C ILE A 142 15.07 -2.01 23.24
N GLU A 143 16.39 -2.03 23.36
CA GLU A 143 17.11 -1.29 24.37
C GLU A 143 17.86 -0.13 23.71
N LYS A 144 17.66 1.07 24.22
CA LYS A 144 18.36 2.26 23.79
C LYS A 144 18.84 3.04 25.02
N GLU A 145 20.14 3.29 25.08
CA GLU A 145 20.77 4.04 26.20
C GLU A 145 20.43 3.46 27.58
N GLY A 146 20.37 2.12 27.67
CA GLY A 146 20.02 1.41 28.93
C GLY A 146 18.54 1.40 29.28
N VAL A 147 17.67 2.01 28.45
CA VAL A 147 16.22 2.01 28.67
C VAL A 147 15.55 0.99 27.73
N LYS A 148 14.78 0.07 28.35
CA LYS A 148 13.95 -0.89 27.59
C LYS A 148 12.66 -0.23 27.15
N MET A 149 12.40 -0.26 25.83
CA MET A 149 11.17 0.21 25.21
C MET A 149 10.41 -0.96 24.63
N TYR A 150 9.08 -0.96 24.82
CA TYR A 150 8.20 -2.05 24.40
C TYR A 150 7.23 -1.58 23.33
N SER A 151 7.08 -2.37 22.27
CA SER A 151 6.10 -2.14 21.22
C SER A 151 4.73 -2.63 21.67
N LYS A 152 3.88 -1.72 22.11
CA LYS A 152 2.53 -2.06 22.61
C LYS A 152 1.46 -1.99 21.52
N GLU A 153 1.82 -1.60 20.32
CA GLU A 153 0.93 -1.54 19.15
C GLU A 153 1.53 -2.39 18.02
N CYS A 154 0.67 -3.06 17.28
CA CYS A 154 1.03 -4.02 16.25
C CYS A 154 0.29 -3.68 14.96
N VAL A 155 1.03 -3.40 13.88
CA VAL A 155 0.47 -3.21 12.54
C VAL A 155 0.81 -4.43 11.68
N ILE A 156 -0.20 -5.17 11.24
CA ILE A 156 -0.07 -6.39 10.45
C ILE A 156 -0.55 -6.13 9.03
N PHE A 157 0.37 -6.19 8.10
CA PHE A 157 0.13 -6.10 6.67
C PHE A 157 -0.07 -7.51 6.11
N LEU A 158 -1.29 -7.81 5.64
CA LEU A 158 -1.68 -9.12 5.13
C LEU A 158 -2.74 -8.96 4.04
N ASN A 159 -2.41 -9.26 2.80
CA ASN A 159 -3.30 -9.01 1.65
C ASN A 159 -4.41 -10.08 1.51
N SER A 160 -5.21 -10.26 2.57
CA SER A 160 -6.37 -11.15 2.56
C SER A 160 -7.35 -10.80 3.67
N VAL A 161 -8.52 -10.32 3.30
CA VAL A 161 -9.61 -10.03 4.25
C VAL A 161 -9.99 -11.30 5.02
N THR A 162 -10.20 -12.42 4.33
CA THR A 162 -10.56 -13.71 4.96
C THR A 162 -9.54 -14.12 6.03
N ASN A 163 -8.24 -14.05 5.72
CA ASN A 163 -7.20 -14.42 6.69
C ASN A 163 -7.16 -13.46 7.89
N ILE A 164 -7.38 -12.16 7.67
CA ILE A 164 -7.50 -11.17 8.76
C ILE A 164 -8.64 -11.55 9.69
N LEU A 165 -9.83 -11.83 9.14
CA LEU A 165 -11.00 -12.20 9.94
C LEU A 165 -10.80 -13.53 10.68
N ASP A 166 -10.12 -14.49 10.07
CA ASP A 166 -9.78 -15.76 10.71
C ASP A 166 -8.82 -15.58 11.88
N ILE A 167 -7.81 -14.71 11.74
CA ILE A 167 -6.89 -14.36 12.84
C ILE A 167 -7.68 -13.72 13.99
N ILE A 168 -8.55 -12.75 13.71
CA ILE A 168 -9.37 -12.08 14.73
C ILE A 168 -10.25 -13.08 15.46
N LYS A 169 -10.93 -13.98 14.75
CA LYS A 169 -11.76 -15.04 15.35
C LYS A 169 -10.95 -16.00 16.22
N LYS A 170 -9.84 -16.52 15.68
CA LYS A 170 -8.98 -17.49 16.41
C LYS A 170 -8.37 -16.89 17.69
N THR A 171 -8.11 -15.61 17.69
CA THR A 171 -7.50 -14.92 18.82
C THR A 171 -8.51 -14.29 19.77
N GLY A 172 -9.80 -14.25 19.41
CA GLY A 172 -10.87 -13.67 20.22
C GLY A 172 -10.66 -12.18 20.52
N LEU A 173 -10.14 -11.42 19.54
CA LEU A 173 -10.00 -9.98 19.67
C LEU A 173 -11.38 -9.30 19.71
N SER A 174 -11.49 -8.26 20.55
CA SER A 174 -12.68 -7.43 20.61
C SER A 174 -12.67 -6.31 19.54
N PRO A 175 -13.82 -5.70 19.22
CA PRO A 175 -13.86 -4.53 18.35
C PRO A 175 -13.01 -3.36 18.87
N ASP A 176 -12.83 -3.25 20.19
CA ASP A 176 -12.04 -2.17 20.80
C ASP A 176 -10.54 -2.35 20.60
N ASP A 177 -10.08 -3.60 20.47
CA ASP A 177 -8.66 -3.92 20.32
C ASP A 177 -8.15 -3.79 18.88
N VAL A 178 -9.07 -3.89 17.87
CA VAL A 178 -8.69 -4.07 16.48
C VAL A 178 -9.19 -2.98 15.55
N ASN A 179 -8.30 -2.52 14.67
CA ASN A 179 -8.60 -1.65 13.53
C ASN A 179 -8.42 -2.46 12.23
N ILE A 180 -9.45 -2.56 11.39
CA ILE A 180 -9.46 -3.37 10.16
C ILE A 180 -9.49 -2.43 8.96
N ILE A 181 -8.35 -2.27 8.28
CA ILE A 181 -8.18 -1.36 7.14
C ILE A 181 -8.13 -2.17 5.85
N VAL A 182 -9.23 -2.16 5.14
CA VAL A 182 -9.43 -2.91 3.89
C VAL A 182 -10.14 -2.04 2.85
N GLY A 183 -10.14 -2.48 1.60
CA GLY A 183 -10.79 -1.75 0.51
C GLY A 183 -12.27 -1.44 0.79
N ASN A 184 -12.70 -0.28 0.30
CA ASN A 184 -14.08 0.19 0.46
C ASN A 184 -15.01 -0.56 -0.50
N SER A 185 -15.62 -1.65 -0.01
CA SER A 185 -16.63 -2.41 -0.74
C SER A 185 -17.70 -2.96 0.20
N ALA A 186 -18.93 -3.09 -0.31
CA ALA A 186 -20.02 -3.71 0.42
C ALA A 186 -19.72 -5.17 0.80
N GLU A 187 -18.94 -5.87 -0.03
CA GLU A 187 -18.52 -7.24 0.23
C GLU A 187 -17.61 -7.31 1.48
N ASN A 188 -16.61 -6.44 1.58
CA ASN A 188 -15.73 -6.37 2.74
C ASN A 188 -16.51 -6.02 4.01
N ASP A 189 -17.43 -5.07 3.93
CA ASP A 189 -18.28 -4.68 5.06
C ASP A 189 -19.16 -5.86 5.51
N ALA A 190 -19.74 -6.60 4.56
CA ALA A 190 -20.52 -7.81 4.85
C ALA A 190 -19.68 -8.97 5.43
N GLN A 191 -18.41 -9.09 5.04
CA GLN A 191 -17.50 -10.08 5.63
C GLN A 191 -17.10 -9.68 7.06
N ILE A 192 -16.81 -8.41 7.32
CA ILE A 192 -16.42 -7.90 8.65
C ILE A 192 -17.59 -8.05 9.64
N SER A 193 -18.82 -7.77 9.21
CA SER A 193 -20.00 -7.90 10.08
C SER A 193 -20.22 -9.34 10.60
N LYS A 194 -19.68 -10.37 9.93
CA LYS A 194 -19.72 -11.78 10.40
C LYS A 194 -18.82 -12.04 11.63
N LEU A 195 -17.99 -11.09 12.02
CA LEU A 195 -17.22 -11.18 13.29
C LEU A 195 -18.11 -10.95 14.51
N GLY A 196 -19.24 -10.25 14.36
CA GLY A 196 -20.17 -9.89 15.42
C GLY A 196 -20.36 -8.39 15.55
N ASP A 197 -21.18 -8.01 16.53
CA ASP A 197 -21.51 -6.60 16.78
C ASP A 197 -20.29 -5.76 17.11
N GLY A 198 -20.26 -4.53 16.61
CA GLY A 198 -19.21 -3.56 16.85
C GLY A 198 -17.98 -3.67 15.92
N PHE A 199 -17.85 -4.75 15.16
CA PHE A 199 -16.81 -4.82 14.13
C PHE A 199 -17.22 -4.05 12.89
N ILE A 200 -16.39 -3.07 12.52
CA ILE A 200 -16.59 -2.24 11.33
C ILE A 200 -15.28 -2.07 10.60
N ARG A 201 -15.35 -1.73 9.32
CA ARG A 201 -14.18 -1.28 8.56
C ARG A 201 -13.65 0.01 9.19
N GLY A 202 -12.35 -0.03 9.49
CA GLY A 202 -11.64 1.09 10.09
C GLY A 202 -11.01 2.03 9.06
N ARG A 203 -10.32 3.02 9.59
CA ARG A 203 -9.48 3.94 8.84
C ARG A 203 -8.13 4.11 9.51
N ILE A 204 -7.18 4.67 8.78
CA ILE A 204 -5.89 5.05 9.37
C ILE A 204 -6.12 6.22 10.33
N PRO A 205 -5.70 6.09 11.61
CA PRO A 205 -5.83 7.16 12.57
C PRO A 205 -4.99 8.38 12.15
N LEU A 206 -5.51 9.57 12.39
CA LEU A 206 -4.75 10.81 12.21
C LEU A 206 -3.61 10.90 13.24
N LYS A 207 -2.66 11.79 13.00
CA LYS A 207 -1.43 11.90 13.81
C LYS A 207 -1.65 12.02 15.33
N GLU A 208 -2.75 12.63 15.76
CA GLU A 208 -3.04 12.86 17.18
C GLU A 208 -4.12 11.91 17.74
N GLU A 209 -4.61 11.01 16.90
CA GLU A 209 -5.62 10.04 17.34
C GLU A 209 -4.96 8.83 17.99
N LYS A 210 -5.63 8.25 18.98
CA LYS A 210 -5.19 7.03 19.64
C LYS A 210 -5.32 5.84 18.70
N ASN A 211 -4.24 5.07 18.58
CA ASN A 211 -4.26 3.80 17.88
C ASN A 211 -4.90 2.70 18.75
N LYS A 212 -5.48 1.70 18.09
CA LYS A 212 -5.83 0.43 18.73
C LYS A 212 -4.59 -0.46 18.84
N MET A 213 -4.63 -1.45 19.73
CA MET A 213 -3.49 -2.35 19.93
C MET A 213 -3.11 -3.07 18.64
N PHE A 214 -4.09 -3.49 17.85
CA PHE A 214 -3.89 -4.18 16.59
C PHE A 214 -4.48 -3.40 15.43
N THR A 215 -3.69 -3.24 14.38
CA THR A 215 -4.16 -2.74 13.08
C THR A 215 -3.84 -3.77 12.02
N PHE A 216 -4.87 -4.25 11.32
CA PHE A 216 -4.72 -5.15 10.19
C PHE A 216 -4.97 -4.39 8.89
N CYS A 217 -4.10 -4.57 7.91
CA CYS A 217 -4.16 -3.86 6.63
C CYS A 217 -4.04 -4.82 5.45
N THR A 218 -4.89 -4.64 4.44
CA THR A 218 -4.66 -5.19 3.09
C THR A 218 -3.84 -4.22 2.23
N SER A 219 -3.65 -4.55 0.95
CA SER A 219 -2.92 -3.72 -0.02
C SER A 219 -3.44 -2.27 -0.10
N THR A 220 -4.67 -2.00 0.30
CA THR A 220 -5.24 -0.64 0.42
C THR A 220 -4.37 0.31 1.27
N ALA A 221 -3.57 -0.23 2.19
CA ALA A 221 -2.70 0.55 3.07
C ALA A 221 -1.20 0.25 2.89
N PHE A 222 -0.79 -0.40 1.80
CA PHE A 222 0.62 -0.65 1.52
C PHE A 222 1.30 0.62 1.01
N ALA A 223 0.57 1.43 0.25
CA ALA A 223 1.04 2.70 -0.27
C ALA A 223 0.04 3.83 -0.01
N GLY A 224 0.48 5.07 -0.21
CA GLY A 224 -0.38 6.25 -0.14
C GLY A 224 -0.92 6.60 1.25
N CYS A 225 -0.43 5.98 2.32
CA CYS A 225 -0.88 6.24 3.68
C CYS A 225 0.27 6.29 4.69
N ASP A 226 0.05 6.94 5.81
CA ASP A 226 1.04 7.10 6.87
C ASP A 226 0.49 6.69 8.23
N PHE A 227 1.26 5.89 8.96
CA PHE A 227 0.95 5.51 10.34
C PHE A 227 1.76 6.37 11.32
N TYR A 228 1.07 6.92 12.30
CA TYR A 228 1.63 7.84 13.29
C TYR A 228 1.61 7.24 14.71
N SER A 229 1.93 5.96 14.84
CA SER A 229 2.12 5.35 16.14
C SER A 229 3.49 5.72 16.74
N ASN A 230 3.55 5.93 18.04
CA ASN A 230 4.79 6.18 18.78
C ASN A 230 5.47 4.89 19.28
N CYS A 231 4.85 3.73 19.14
CA CYS A 231 5.38 2.45 19.64
C CYS A 231 5.01 1.23 18.79
N ALA A 232 4.41 1.38 17.60
CA ALA A 232 4.02 0.23 16.81
C ALA A 232 5.20 -0.45 16.10
N THR A 233 5.19 -1.78 16.10
CA THR A 233 5.99 -2.62 15.21
C THR A 233 5.17 -3.05 14.00
N SER A 234 5.78 -3.00 12.82
CA SER A 234 5.20 -3.49 11.58
C SER A 234 5.56 -4.95 11.34
N PHE A 235 4.54 -5.77 11.10
CA PHE A 235 4.65 -7.17 10.68
C PHE A 235 4.07 -7.32 9.28
N VAL A 236 4.80 -7.96 8.40
CA VAL A 236 4.35 -8.23 7.02
C VAL A 236 4.23 -9.73 6.86
N ILE A 237 3.05 -10.20 6.51
CA ILE A 237 2.73 -11.61 6.37
C ILE A 237 2.55 -11.93 4.89
N SER A 238 3.44 -12.75 4.34
CA SER A 238 3.41 -13.19 2.95
C SER A 238 3.18 -14.71 2.88
N ASP A 239 2.04 -15.11 2.33
CA ASP A 239 1.75 -16.52 2.07
C ASP A 239 1.84 -16.81 0.57
N GLY A 240 2.96 -17.38 0.13
CA GLY A 240 3.25 -17.70 -1.26
C GLY A 240 2.44 -18.87 -1.83
N LYS A 241 1.46 -19.42 -1.10
CA LYS A 241 0.53 -20.42 -1.63
C LYS A 241 -0.48 -19.84 -2.62
N ARG A 242 -0.70 -18.53 -2.58
CA ARG A 242 -1.62 -17.82 -3.48
C ARG A 242 -0.98 -16.50 -3.91
N VAL A 243 -1.07 -16.18 -5.18
CA VAL A 243 -0.50 -14.97 -5.76
C VAL A 243 -0.98 -13.71 -5.02
N ASN A 244 -2.28 -13.60 -4.75
CA ASN A 244 -2.87 -12.43 -4.10
C ASN A 244 -2.48 -12.26 -2.62
N THR A 245 -1.90 -13.27 -1.96
CA THR A 245 -1.40 -13.19 -0.58
C THR A 245 0.12 -13.12 -0.51
N THR A 246 0.79 -13.20 -1.65
CA THR A 246 2.23 -13.00 -1.77
C THR A 246 2.53 -11.50 -1.78
N ILE A 247 3.49 -11.09 -0.99
CA ILE A 247 3.98 -9.70 -0.94
C ILE A 247 5.22 -9.60 -1.83
N ASP A 248 5.17 -8.73 -2.82
CA ASP A 248 6.34 -8.43 -3.64
C ASP A 248 7.38 -7.66 -2.81
N ILE A 249 8.62 -8.17 -2.83
CA ILE A 249 9.70 -7.60 -2.00
C ILE A 249 10.32 -6.34 -2.61
N SER A 250 10.16 -6.14 -3.91
CA SER A 250 10.74 -5.00 -4.64
C SER A 250 9.81 -3.78 -4.67
N THR A 251 8.51 -4.01 -4.55
CA THR A 251 7.47 -2.96 -4.58
C THR A 251 6.73 -2.86 -3.25
N ASP A 252 5.88 -3.84 -2.90
CA ASP A 252 5.02 -3.79 -1.72
C ASP A 252 5.81 -3.65 -0.41
N LEU A 253 6.83 -4.51 -0.21
CA LEU A 253 7.61 -4.50 1.02
C LEU A 253 8.37 -3.19 1.20
N VAL A 254 8.88 -2.59 0.11
CA VAL A 254 9.56 -1.29 0.13
C VAL A 254 8.57 -0.19 0.52
N GLN A 255 7.37 -0.20 -0.05
CA GLN A 255 6.32 0.76 0.28
C GLN A 255 5.91 0.62 1.75
N ILE A 256 5.64 -0.59 2.24
CA ILE A 256 5.25 -0.86 3.63
C ILE A 256 6.34 -0.41 4.61
N ALA A 257 7.62 -0.65 4.28
CA ALA A 257 8.74 -0.29 5.15
C ALA A 257 8.78 1.21 5.49
N GLY A 258 8.27 2.06 4.62
CA GLY A 258 8.19 3.52 4.82
C GLY A 258 6.94 4.02 5.54
N ARG A 259 6.00 3.16 5.92
CA ARG A 259 4.67 3.63 6.41
C ARG A 259 4.67 4.18 7.83
N GLN A 260 5.56 3.74 8.72
CA GLN A 260 5.70 4.31 10.08
C GLN A 260 6.44 5.64 10.03
N ARG A 261 5.72 6.76 10.15
CA ARG A 261 6.29 8.11 9.94
C ARG A 261 6.76 8.83 11.19
N LEU A 262 6.23 8.46 12.37
CA LEU A 262 6.55 9.17 13.60
C LEU A 262 8.01 8.89 14.00
N LYS A 263 8.83 9.95 14.08
CA LYS A 263 10.27 9.83 14.39
C LYS A 263 10.53 9.32 15.80
N GLU A 264 9.61 9.60 16.70
CA GLU A 264 9.61 9.19 18.10
C GLU A 264 9.33 7.69 18.28
N ASN A 265 8.77 7.02 17.26
CA ASN A 265 8.58 5.57 17.30
C ASN A 265 9.93 4.86 17.15
N PRO A 266 10.45 4.22 18.21
CA PRO A 266 11.75 3.55 18.16
C PRO A 266 11.73 2.30 17.28
N PHE A 267 10.53 1.74 17.01
CA PHE A 267 10.33 0.54 16.18
C PHE A 267 10.15 0.86 14.69
N ARG A 268 10.02 2.13 14.30
CA ARG A 268 9.75 2.52 12.90
C ARG A 268 10.82 2.06 11.90
N LYS A 269 12.05 1.83 12.37
CA LYS A 269 13.17 1.33 11.57
C LYS A 269 13.31 -0.20 11.59
N HIS A 270 12.33 -0.90 12.15
CA HIS A 270 12.31 -2.35 12.22
C HIS A 270 11.01 -2.86 11.61
N LEU A 271 11.13 -3.86 10.75
CA LEU A 271 10.00 -4.54 10.12
C LEU A 271 10.24 -6.04 10.20
N VAL A 272 9.23 -6.80 10.62
CA VAL A 272 9.31 -8.27 10.66
C VAL A 272 8.57 -8.81 9.43
N PHE A 273 9.31 -9.48 8.56
CA PHE A 273 8.79 -10.10 7.34
C PHE A 273 8.68 -11.61 7.54
N ILE A 274 7.45 -12.11 7.61
CA ILE A 274 7.10 -13.51 7.86
C ILE A 274 6.59 -14.12 6.56
N TYR A 275 7.25 -15.17 6.10
CA TYR A 275 6.96 -15.74 4.78
C TYR A 275 7.17 -17.24 4.73
N ASN A 276 6.51 -17.89 3.78
CA ASN A 276 6.83 -19.26 3.35
C ASN A 276 7.53 -19.23 1.98
N LYS A 277 8.16 -20.34 1.65
CA LYS A 277 8.63 -20.60 0.30
C LYS A 277 7.57 -21.38 -0.48
N SER A 278 7.54 -21.22 -1.80
CA SER A 278 6.95 -22.22 -2.69
C SER A 278 7.60 -23.58 -2.43
N SER A 279 6.82 -24.65 -2.55
CA SER A 279 7.35 -26.03 -2.50
C SER A 279 8.16 -26.39 -3.75
N ILE A 280 8.06 -25.59 -4.82
CA ILE A 280 8.77 -25.77 -6.06
C ILE A 280 10.04 -24.91 -5.97
N GLU A 281 11.19 -25.56 -5.85
CA GLU A 281 12.49 -24.90 -6.02
C GLU A 281 12.75 -24.80 -7.53
N LYS A 282 12.86 -23.57 -8.03
CA LYS A 282 13.25 -23.29 -9.41
C LYS A 282 14.69 -22.83 -9.42
N SER A 283 15.46 -23.28 -10.40
CA SER A 283 16.76 -22.70 -10.69
C SER A 283 16.60 -21.27 -11.20
N LYS A 284 17.68 -20.51 -11.19
CA LYS A 284 17.68 -19.14 -11.74
C LYS A 284 17.31 -19.16 -13.23
N GLU A 285 17.82 -20.14 -13.96
CA GLU A 285 17.58 -20.33 -15.39
C GLU A 285 16.10 -20.64 -15.68
N GLU A 286 15.49 -21.55 -14.90
CA GLU A 286 14.06 -21.85 -15.01
C GLU A 286 13.18 -20.64 -14.71
N PHE A 287 13.55 -19.84 -13.71
CA PHE A 287 12.83 -18.61 -13.38
C PHE A 287 12.97 -17.55 -14.48
N GLU A 288 14.19 -17.37 -15.04
CA GLU A 288 14.41 -16.42 -16.14
C GLU A 288 13.69 -16.88 -17.43
N TYR A 289 13.59 -18.18 -17.68
CA TYR A 289 12.83 -18.72 -18.81
C TYR A 289 11.32 -18.47 -18.70
N GLU A 290 10.75 -18.57 -17.50
CA GLU A 290 9.32 -18.29 -17.27
C GLU A 290 8.97 -16.80 -17.34
N LEU A 291 9.95 -15.90 -17.23
CA LEU A 291 9.77 -14.47 -17.36
C LEU A 291 9.83 -13.97 -18.82
N GLN A 292 10.21 -14.85 -19.77
CA GLN A 292 10.21 -14.58 -21.21
C GLN A 292 8.88 -14.94 -21.84
#